data_16e35b0d2a6de0a3779096462a0260e2
#
_entry.id   16e35b0d2a6de0a3779096462a0260e2
#
_cell.length_a   1.000
_cell.length_b   1.000
_cell.length_c   1.000
_cell.angle_alpha   90.00
_cell.angle_beta   90.00
_cell.angle_gamma   90.00
#
_symmetry.space_group_name_H-M   'P 1'
#
loop_
_entity.id
_entity.type
_entity.pdbx_description
1 polymer ?
#
loop_
_entity_poly.entity_id
_entity_poly.type
_entity_poly.pdbx_seq_one_letter_code
_entity_poly.pdbx_strand_id
1 'polypeptide(L)'
;MVNINKKRVTLRDVAERTGYSLNTISRALKNLDIVAPSTSEEIRKAAMELGYVPNQAARMLRSGHTRAIALIVGSLLNPFFAMIFEHVRQAAEERGYTIMLFSANENDAREQASIQAAMEYGVEGIILVPCQQSDACIPLLEHGGVPFVLLCRDFAGRNVNYVGCDELTAGRLAARHLHDAGHERLIYLRDCGLVAGIEQRRKGFLEAAKQHGPVHQIPAAALDSHLEKRRAVAREILRLHREQGYTGVAAFCDAVARTAIMALREEDPQTAARLGFIGFDDIDSIAPSPLPICSVRADYSAMCRRAVEMILDKVNLDGGSPERTVFPVEVCCRNSCRAD
;
A
#
# COMPACT_ATOMS: atom_id res chain seq x y z
N MET A 1 -12.49 32.73 18.65
CA MET A 1 -12.15 31.75 19.70
C MET A 1 -13.30 30.77 19.78
N VAL A 2 -13.13 29.55 19.27
CA VAL A 2 -14.13 28.48 19.35
C VAL A 2 -14.11 27.96 20.79
N ASN A 3 -15.25 27.99 21.46
CA ASN A 3 -15.41 27.57 22.84
C ASN A 3 -15.28 26.03 22.93
N ILE A 4 -14.07 25.53 23.28
CA ILE A 4 -13.69 24.09 23.28
C ILE A 4 -14.29 23.33 24.48
N ASN A 5 -15.15 23.97 25.30
CA ASN A 5 -15.66 23.39 26.54
C ASN A 5 -17.10 22.88 26.45
N LYS A 6 -17.56 22.38 25.31
CA LYS A 6 -18.82 21.66 25.25
C LYS A 6 -18.61 20.25 25.87
N LYS A 7 -19.14 20.07 27.09
CA LYS A 7 -19.14 18.77 27.79
C LYS A 7 -19.61 17.67 26.83
N ARG A 8 -18.76 16.69 26.58
CA ARG A 8 -19.08 15.58 25.66
C ARG A 8 -20.24 14.77 26.19
N VAL A 9 -21.27 14.56 25.38
CA VAL A 9 -22.44 13.75 25.76
C VAL A 9 -21.98 12.33 26.09
N THR A 10 -22.49 11.80 27.20
CA THR A 10 -22.12 10.49 27.76
C THR A 10 -23.30 9.51 27.67
N LEU A 11 -23.03 8.22 27.88
CA LEU A 11 -24.10 7.22 28.03
C LEU A 11 -25.09 7.56 29.14
N ARG A 12 -24.64 8.29 30.18
CA ARG A 12 -25.49 8.71 31.28
C ARG A 12 -26.52 9.75 30.83
N ASP A 13 -26.13 10.69 29.97
CA ASP A 13 -27.03 11.69 29.41
C ASP A 13 -28.11 11.02 28.53
N VAL A 14 -27.77 9.97 27.80
CA VAL A 14 -28.74 9.16 27.04
C VAL A 14 -29.68 8.39 27.99
N ALA A 15 -29.15 7.87 29.10
CA ALA A 15 -29.97 7.19 30.11
C ALA A 15 -30.97 8.13 30.77
N GLU A 16 -30.55 9.35 31.14
CA GLU A 16 -31.43 10.40 31.70
C GLU A 16 -32.53 10.81 30.72
N ARG A 17 -32.22 10.85 29.41
CA ARG A 17 -33.17 11.23 28.35
C ARG A 17 -34.20 10.14 28.03
N THR A 18 -33.81 8.86 28.14
CA THR A 18 -34.65 7.73 27.72
C THR A 18 -35.26 6.91 28.87
N GLY A 19 -34.75 7.09 30.10
CA GLY A 19 -35.18 6.30 31.27
C GLY A 19 -34.64 4.84 31.30
N TYR A 20 -33.85 4.42 30.30
CA TYR A 20 -33.32 3.07 30.29
C TYR A 20 -31.99 2.95 31.05
N SER A 21 -31.68 1.74 31.52
CA SER A 21 -30.42 1.48 32.21
C SER A 21 -29.22 1.62 31.25
N LEU A 22 -28.04 1.99 31.80
CA LEU A 22 -26.79 2.10 31.04
C LEU A 22 -26.46 0.79 30.29
N ASN A 23 -26.81 -0.36 30.87
CA ASN A 23 -26.63 -1.66 30.24
C ASN A 23 -27.54 -1.87 29.03
N THR A 24 -28.83 -1.49 29.14
CA THR A 24 -29.79 -1.55 28.04
C THR A 24 -29.36 -0.65 26.90
N ILE A 25 -28.95 0.58 27.18
CA ILE A 25 -28.46 1.54 26.19
C ILE A 25 -27.20 1.01 25.50
N SER A 26 -26.23 0.53 26.27
CA SER A 26 -24.99 -0.03 25.71
C SER A 26 -25.25 -1.22 24.79
N ARG A 27 -26.22 -2.07 25.09
CA ARG A 27 -26.65 -3.22 24.27
C ARG A 27 -27.38 -2.77 23.00
N ALA A 28 -28.33 -1.84 23.13
CA ALA A 28 -29.08 -1.31 22.01
C ALA A 28 -28.18 -0.59 20.98
N LEU A 29 -27.20 0.19 21.45
CA LEU A 29 -26.24 0.90 20.58
C LEU A 29 -25.21 -0.03 19.92
N LYS A 30 -25.05 -1.28 20.42
CA LYS A 30 -24.18 -2.30 19.83
C LYS A 30 -24.92 -3.23 18.87
N ASN A 31 -26.19 -2.96 18.54
CA ASN A 31 -27.03 -3.83 17.70
C ASN A 31 -27.13 -5.28 18.20
N LEU A 32 -27.13 -5.50 19.50
CA LEU A 32 -27.32 -6.85 20.06
C LEU A 32 -28.82 -7.16 20.05
N ASP A 33 -29.21 -8.30 19.48
CA ASP A 33 -30.60 -8.78 19.37
C ASP A 33 -31.28 -9.09 20.73
N ILE A 34 -30.62 -8.74 21.84
CA ILE A 34 -31.08 -8.92 23.21
C ILE A 34 -32.04 -7.81 23.67
N VAL A 35 -32.08 -6.68 22.92
CA VAL A 35 -32.97 -5.55 23.20
C VAL A 35 -34.08 -5.49 22.16
N ALA A 36 -35.33 -5.30 22.60
CA ALA A 36 -36.47 -5.22 21.67
C ALA A 36 -36.22 -4.18 20.57
N PRO A 37 -36.60 -4.46 19.30
CA PRO A 37 -36.34 -3.54 18.19
C PRO A 37 -36.85 -2.13 18.42
N SER A 38 -38.05 -1.96 18.96
CA SER A 38 -38.66 -0.67 19.28
C SER A 38 -37.83 0.12 20.32
N THR A 39 -37.38 -0.54 21.37
CA THR A 39 -36.52 0.05 22.40
C THR A 39 -35.16 0.45 21.84
N SER A 40 -34.60 -0.38 20.97
CA SER A 40 -33.31 -0.08 20.30
C SER A 40 -33.43 1.13 19.39
N GLU A 41 -34.53 1.29 18.68
CA GLU A 41 -34.78 2.44 17.79
C GLU A 41 -34.96 3.74 18.59
N GLU A 42 -35.72 3.70 19.68
CA GLU A 42 -35.91 4.83 20.60
C GLU A 42 -34.57 5.31 21.18
N ILE A 43 -33.74 4.38 21.66
CA ILE A 43 -32.42 4.68 22.22
C ILE A 43 -31.50 5.29 21.16
N ARG A 44 -31.46 4.72 19.94
CA ARG A 44 -30.64 5.26 18.84
C ARG A 44 -31.08 6.67 18.44
N LYS A 45 -32.39 6.91 18.35
CA LYS A 45 -32.94 8.23 18.07
C LYS A 45 -32.53 9.26 19.13
N ALA A 46 -32.70 8.94 20.40
CA ALA A 46 -32.30 9.81 21.50
C ALA A 46 -30.79 10.09 21.52
N ALA A 47 -29.97 9.06 21.28
CA ALA A 47 -28.51 9.19 21.18
C ALA A 47 -28.10 10.12 20.03
N MET A 48 -28.74 10.00 18.85
CA MET A 48 -28.51 10.84 17.70
C MET A 48 -28.93 12.29 17.96
N GLU A 49 -30.12 12.52 18.54
CA GLU A 49 -30.61 13.86 18.90
C GLU A 49 -29.72 14.60 19.91
N LEU A 50 -29.16 13.85 20.88
CA LEU A 50 -28.18 14.38 21.83
C LEU A 50 -26.79 14.58 21.26
N GLY A 51 -26.49 14.05 20.08
CA GLY A 51 -25.13 14.04 19.52
C GLY A 51 -24.18 13.11 20.27
N TYR A 52 -24.69 12.01 20.83
CA TYR A 52 -23.85 11.03 21.51
C TYR A 52 -22.96 10.29 20.52
N VAL A 53 -21.66 10.36 20.76
CA VAL A 53 -20.65 9.58 20.03
C VAL A 53 -19.99 8.62 21.01
N PRO A 54 -20.01 7.30 20.72
CA PRO A 54 -19.36 6.29 21.57
C PRO A 54 -17.90 6.68 21.85
N ASN A 55 -17.49 6.64 23.10
CA ASN A 55 -16.12 6.92 23.48
C ASN A 55 -15.28 5.65 23.34
N GLN A 56 -14.42 5.59 22.32
CA GLN A 56 -13.52 4.46 22.05
C GLN A 56 -12.57 4.21 23.24
N ALA A 57 -12.01 5.26 23.86
CA ALA A 57 -11.13 5.11 25.02
C ALA A 57 -11.87 4.48 26.23
N ALA A 58 -13.12 4.87 26.49
CA ALA A 58 -13.94 4.25 27.53
C ALA A 58 -14.35 2.81 27.18
N ARG A 59 -14.45 2.48 25.89
CA ARG A 59 -14.69 1.09 25.43
C ARG A 59 -13.44 0.24 25.60
N MET A 60 -12.27 0.75 25.24
CA MET A 60 -10.97 0.11 25.42
C MET A 60 -10.71 -0.22 26.89
N LEU A 61 -10.92 0.72 27.81
CA LEU A 61 -10.78 0.52 29.26
C LEU A 61 -11.67 -0.61 29.80
N ARG A 62 -12.84 -0.86 29.19
CA ARG A 62 -13.77 -1.93 29.63
C ARG A 62 -13.52 -3.27 28.95
N SER A 63 -13.13 -3.28 27.69
CA SER A 63 -12.99 -4.51 26.90
C SER A 63 -11.55 -4.99 26.78
N GLY A 64 -10.58 -4.13 27.07
CA GLY A 64 -9.16 -4.39 26.78
C GLY A 64 -8.79 -4.34 25.29
N HIS A 65 -9.77 -4.06 24.39
CA HIS A 65 -9.61 -4.13 22.95
C HIS A 65 -9.91 -2.79 22.28
N THR A 66 -9.00 -2.35 21.42
CA THR A 66 -9.17 -1.14 20.57
C THR A 66 -9.89 -1.45 19.26
N ARG A 67 -9.75 -2.68 18.75
CA ARG A 67 -10.12 -3.08 17.39
C ARG A 67 -9.53 -2.16 16.33
N ALA A 68 -8.29 -1.75 16.54
CA ALA A 68 -7.52 -0.94 15.60
C ALA A 68 -6.27 -1.69 15.15
N ILE A 69 -5.98 -1.64 13.87
CA ILE A 69 -4.73 -2.13 13.27
C ILE A 69 -4.04 -0.93 12.65
N ALA A 70 -2.73 -0.79 12.85
CA ALA A 70 -1.94 0.23 12.16
C ALA A 70 -1.49 -0.30 10.80
N LEU A 71 -1.64 0.52 9.76
CA LEU A 71 -0.96 0.36 8.49
C LEU A 71 0.07 1.48 8.35
N ILE A 72 1.34 1.12 8.25
CA ILE A 72 2.45 2.07 8.09
C ILE A 72 3.04 1.87 6.71
N VAL A 73 3.07 2.94 5.89
CA VAL A 73 3.53 2.90 4.50
C VAL A 73 4.61 3.93 4.22
N GLY A 74 5.37 3.73 3.15
CA GLY A 74 6.46 4.62 2.75
C GLY A 74 5.96 6.02 2.39
N SER A 75 5.16 6.18 1.34
CA SER A 75 4.70 7.50 0.89
C SER A 75 3.33 7.45 0.21
N LEU A 76 2.38 8.25 0.71
CA LEU A 76 1.05 8.38 0.11
C LEU A 76 1.02 9.15 -1.22
N LEU A 77 2.15 9.71 -1.63
CA LEU A 77 2.28 10.33 -2.97
C LEU A 77 2.35 9.28 -4.08
N ASN A 78 2.74 8.04 -3.76
CA ASN A 78 2.64 6.93 -4.69
C ASN A 78 1.25 6.29 -4.59
N PRO A 79 0.43 6.29 -5.67
CA PRO A 79 -0.93 5.71 -5.69
C PRO A 79 -0.99 4.23 -5.28
N PHE A 80 0.10 3.49 -5.43
CA PHE A 80 0.22 2.11 -4.96
C PHE A 80 -0.13 1.96 -3.47
N PHE A 81 0.36 2.86 -2.62
CA PHE A 81 0.08 2.78 -1.18
C PHE A 81 -1.38 3.14 -0.84
N ALA A 82 -2.03 3.98 -1.64
CA ALA A 82 -3.46 4.23 -1.50
C ALA A 82 -4.29 2.97 -1.85
N MET A 83 -3.87 2.22 -2.87
CA MET A 83 -4.46 0.93 -3.24
C MET A 83 -4.30 -0.09 -2.10
N ILE A 84 -3.10 -0.24 -1.57
CA ILE A 84 -2.82 -1.13 -0.43
C ILE A 84 -3.70 -0.76 0.77
N PHE A 85 -3.81 0.55 1.08
CA PHE A 85 -4.68 1.01 2.17
C PHE A 85 -6.14 0.57 1.97
N GLU A 86 -6.71 0.76 0.78
CA GLU A 86 -8.10 0.37 0.52
C GLU A 86 -8.33 -1.14 0.67
N HIS A 87 -7.41 -1.97 0.18
CA HIS A 87 -7.52 -3.43 0.34
C HIS A 87 -7.37 -3.86 1.80
N VAL A 88 -6.41 -3.29 2.54
CA VAL A 88 -6.23 -3.57 3.99
C VAL A 88 -7.46 -3.09 4.78
N ARG A 89 -7.98 -1.88 4.48
CA ARG A 89 -9.16 -1.32 5.12
C ARG A 89 -10.38 -2.24 4.93
N GLN A 90 -10.65 -2.67 3.71
CA GLN A 90 -11.76 -3.56 3.41
C GLN A 90 -11.63 -4.90 4.17
N ALA A 91 -10.46 -5.54 4.13
CA ALA A 91 -10.22 -6.79 4.82
C ALA A 91 -10.36 -6.67 6.35
N ALA A 92 -9.92 -5.54 6.92
CA ALA A 92 -10.05 -5.27 8.35
C ALA A 92 -11.50 -4.97 8.77
N GLU A 93 -12.24 -4.19 7.97
CA GLU A 93 -13.66 -3.88 8.25
C GLU A 93 -14.54 -5.13 8.23
N GLU A 94 -14.32 -6.08 7.33
CA GLU A 94 -15.01 -7.38 7.30
C GLU A 94 -14.85 -8.16 8.62
N ARG A 95 -13.78 -7.90 9.36
CA ARG A 95 -13.48 -8.48 10.67
C ARG A 95 -13.80 -7.56 11.86
N GLY A 96 -14.40 -6.38 11.58
CA GLY A 96 -14.82 -5.40 12.60
C GLY A 96 -13.65 -4.59 13.19
N TYR A 97 -12.56 -4.42 12.42
CA TYR A 97 -11.40 -3.61 12.77
C TYR A 97 -11.37 -2.30 11.97
N THR A 98 -10.76 -1.28 12.57
CA THR A 98 -10.50 0.02 11.93
C THR A 98 -9.02 0.14 11.63
N ILE A 99 -8.65 0.74 10.48
CA ILE A 99 -7.26 0.98 10.15
C ILE A 99 -6.84 2.40 10.55
N MET A 100 -5.71 2.47 11.26
CA MET A 100 -4.96 3.71 11.49
C MET A 100 -3.81 3.78 10.50
N LEU A 101 -3.84 4.77 9.61
CA LEU A 101 -2.85 4.94 8.55
C LEU A 101 -1.75 5.91 8.98
N PHE A 102 -0.49 5.48 8.82
CA PHE A 102 0.70 6.28 9.04
C PHE A 102 1.55 6.33 7.76
N SER A 103 2.18 7.47 7.50
CA SER A 103 3.10 7.62 6.37
C SER A 103 4.49 8.02 6.86
N ALA A 104 5.47 7.18 6.60
CA ALA A 104 6.86 7.39 6.98
C ALA A 104 7.64 8.31 6.01
N ASN A 105 7.07 8.60 4.84
CA ASN A 105 7.69 9.39 3.77
C ASN A 105 9.11 8.87 3.40
N GLU A 106 9.23 7.54 3.25
CA GLU A 106 10.46 6.80 2.95
C GLU A 106 11.64 7.20 3.88
N ASN A 107 11.36 7.36 5.19
CA ASN A 107 12.33 7.77 6.19
C ASN A 107 12.25 6.88 7.44
N ASP A 108 13.34 6.21 7.79
CA ASP A 108 13.42 5.27 8.92
C ASP A 108 13.07 5.91 10.27
N ALA A 109 13.50 7.14 10.53
CA ALA A 109 13.20 7.79 11.81
C ALA A 109 11.69 8.08 11.95
N ARG A 110 11.02 8.45 10.85
CA ARG A 110 9.56 8.64 10.83
C ARG A 110 8.83 7.30 10.91
N GLU A 111 9.39 6.24 10.31
CA GLU A 111 8.85 4.89 10.41
C GLU A 111 8.86 4.42 11.86
N GLN A 112 9.99 4.54 12.57
CA GLN A 112 10.10 4.20 13.98
C GLN A 112 9.15 5.02 14.85
N ALA A 113 9.06 6.34 14.62
CA ALA A 113 8.11 7.20 15.32
C ALA A 113 6.63 6.80 15.06
N SER A 114 6.31 6.36 13.84
CA SER A 114 4.97 5.86 13.49
C SER A 114 4.66 4.54 14.19
N ILE A 115 5.63 3.63 14.29
CA ILE A 115 5.50 2.37 15.02
C ILE A 115 5.24 2.66 16.51
N GLN A 116 6.02 3.54 17.11
CA GLN A 116 5.86 3.93 18.51
C GLN A 116 4.49 4.57 18.75
N ALA A 117 4.08 5.52 17.92
CA ALA A 117 2.76 6.14 18.01
C ALA A 117 1.63 5.10 17.88
N ALA A 118 1.72 4.15 16.96
CA ALA A 118 0.74 3.08 16.82
C ALA A 118 0.62 2.24 18.12
N MET A 119 1.75 1.90 18.73
CA MET A 119 1.77 1.21 20.03
C MET A 119 1.15 2.04 21.16
N GLU A 120 1.46 3.33 21.24
CA GLU A 120 0.89 4.27 22.21
C GLU A 120 -0.63 4.43 22.05
N TYR A 121 -1.16 4.37 20.81
CA TYR A 121 -2.60 4.33 20.52
C TYR A 121 -3.25 2.97 20.87
N GLY A 122 -2.45 1.96 21.26
CA GLY A 122 -2.92 0.65 21.66
C GLY A 122 -3.50 -0.16 20.51
N VAL A 123 -2.91 -0.09 19.32
CA VAL A 123 -3.33 -0.94 18.21
C VAL A 123 -3.11 -2.43 18.53
N GLU A 124 -3.96 -3.29 17.98
CA GLU A 124 -3.91 -4.74 18.21
C GLU A 124 -3.01 -5.46 17.19
N GLY A 125 -2.47 -4.71 16.22
CA GLY A 125 -1.52 -5.23 15.26
C GLY A 125 -0.95 -4.13 14.37
N ILE A 126 0.19 -4.43 13.72
CA ILE A 126 0.89 -3.52 12.82
C ILE A 126 1.15 -4.22 11.49
N ILE A 127 0.65 -3.65 10.40
CA ILE A 127 1.03 -4.01 9.03
C ILE A 127 2.02 -2.93 8.57
N LEU A 128 3.25 -3.34 8.26
CA LEU A 128 4.33 -2.43 7.88
C LEU A 128 4.77 -2.69 6.44
N VAL A 129 4.77 -1.66 5.60
CA VAL A 129 5.53 -1.65 4.34
C VAL A 129 6.82 -0.87 4.61
N PRO A 130 7.94 -1.54 4.93
CA PRO A 130 9.10 -0.88 5.48
C PRO A 130 9.84 0.02 4.48
N CYS A 131 10.45 1.10 4.97
CA CYS A 131 11.26 2.03 4.17
C CYS A 131 12.56 1.39 3.67
N GLN A 132 13.11 0.42 4.42
CA GLN A 132 14.32 -0.34 4.09
C GLN A 132 15.63 0.47 3.97
N GLN A 133 15.74 1.64 4.59
CA GLN A 133 17.03 2.31 4.72
C GLN A 133 17.92 1.59 5.75
N SER A 134 17.28 1.01 6.78
CA SER A 134 17.87 0.09 7.76
C SER A 134 16.81 -0.92 8.22
N ASP A 135 17.20 -1.91 9.02
CA ASP A 135 16.27 -2.85 9.66
C ASP A 135 15.96 -2.49 11.14
N ALA A 136 16.25 -1.27 11.55
CA ALA A 136 16.06 -0.79 12.93
C ALA A 136 14.60 -0.85 13.43
N CYS A 137 13.63 -0.89 12.52
CA CYS A 137 12.22 -1.10 12.84
C CYS A 137 11.94 -2.50 13.40
N ILE A 138 12.70 -3.53 13.02
CA ILE A 138 12.46 -4.93 13.43
C ILE A 138 12.62 -5.14 14.93
N PRO A 139 13.78 -4.79 15.57
CA PRO A 139 13.90 -4.88 17.01
C PRO A 139 12.81 -4.10 17.78
N LEU A 140 12.40 -2.93 17.27
CA LEU A 140 11.34 -2.13 17.88
C LEU A 140 10.00 -2.87 17.87
N LEU A 141 9.64 -3.50 16.74
CA LEU A 141 8.43 -4.30 16.60
C LEU A 141 8.46 -5.56 17.49
N GLU A 142 9.58 -6.27 17.49
CA GLU A 142 9.76 -7.50 18.30
C GLU A 142 9.65 -7.22 19.81
N HIS A 143 10.23 -6.11 20.30
CA HIS A 143 10.14 -5.73 21.71
C HIS A 143 8.79 -5.11 22.10
N GLY A 144 8.03 -4.61 21.12
CA GLY A 144 6.77 -3.91 21.34
C GLY A 144 5.61 -4.79 21.79
N GLY A 145 5.74 -6.12 21.65
CA GLY A 145 4.72 -7.08 22.09
C GLY A 145 3.38 -7.00 21.31
N VAL A 146 3.37 -6.32 20.16
CA VAL A 146 2.21 -6.19 19.28
C VAL A 146 2.42 -7.07 18.05
N PRO A 147 1.47 -7.92 17.64
CA PRO A 147 1.57 -8.69 16.41
C PRO A 147 1.90 -7.81 15.22
N PHE A 148 2.84 -8.23 14.37
CA PHE A 148 3.17 -7.49 13.16
C PHE A 148 3.42 -8.38 11.95
N VAL A 149 3.25 -7.82 10.77
CA VAL A 149 3.54 -8.43 9.48
C VAL A 149 4.18 -7.40 8.54
N LEU A 150 5.20 -7.80 7.84
CA LEU A 150 5.76 -7.02 6.74
C LEU A 150 4.94 -7.28 5.47
N LEU A 151 4.56 -6.24 4.76
CA LEU A 151 3.78 -6.31 3.53
C LEU A 151 4.57 -5.72 2.36
N CYS A 152 4.60 -6.41 1.22
CA CYS A 152 5.26 -6.03 -0.03
C CYS A 152 6.79 -5.92 0.02
N ARG A 153 7.37 -5.44 1.12
CA ARG A 153 8.80 -5.23 1.28
C ARG A 153 9.33 -6.07 2.43
N ASP A 154 10.52 -6.65 2.27
CA ASP A 154 11.12 -7.63 3.17
C ASP A 154 12.56 -7.29 3.53
N PHE A 155 13.03 -7.76 4.67
CA PHE A 155 14.45 -7.69 5.05
C PHE A 155 15.12 -9.06 4.88
N ALA A 156 16.12 -9.12 4.03
CA ALA A 156 16.88 -10.35 3.80
C ALA A 156 17.47 -10.89 5.10
N GLY A 157 17.25 -12.18 5.38
CA GLY A 157 17.78 -12.85 6.56
C GLY A 157 17.01 -12.60 7.86
N ARG A 158 15.95 -11.79 7.85
CA ARG A 158 15.04 -11.65 8.99
C ARG A 158 13.92 -12.70 8.94
N ASN A 159 13.74 -13.41 10.05
CA ASN A 159 12.70 -14.44 10.19
C ASN A 159 11.47 -13.83 10.86
N VAL A 160 10.68 -13.07 10.07
CA VAL A 160 9.47 -12.37 10.51
C VAL A 160 8.31 -12.69 9.57
N ASN A 161 7.09 -12.48 10.02
CA ASN A 161 5.91 -12.63 9.18
C ASN A 161 5.97 -11.70 7.98
N TYR A 162 5.73 -12.25 6.80
CA TYR A 162 5.83 -11.53 5.54
C TYR A 162 4.77 -11.97 4.55
N VAL A 163 4.19 -10.99 3.88
CA VAL A 163 3.33 -11.18 2.70
C VAL A 163 3.83 -10.31 1.57
N GLY A 164 4.14 -10.93 0.43
CA GLY A 164 4.61 -10.21 -0.76
C GLY A 164 4.35 -10.98 -2.03
N CYS A 165 5.01 -10.60 -3.12
CA CYS A 165 4.90 -11.27 -4.42
C CYS A 165 6.28 -11.66 -4.97
N ASP A 166 6.26 -12.50 -6.04
CA ASP A 166 7.48 -12.93 -6.70
C ASP A 166 8.05 -11.83 -7.62
N GLU A 167 8.82 -10.94 -7.02
CA GLU A 167 9.42 -9.78 -7.70
C GLU A 167 10.43 -10.18 -8.78
N LEU A 168 11.14 -11.30 -8.61
CA LEU A 168 12.07 -11.79 -9.61
C LEU A 168 11.33 -12.23 -10.88
N THR A 169 10.25 -13.00 -10.71
CA THR A 169 9.37 -13.40 -11.81
C THR A 169 8.66 -12.21 -12.41
N ALA A 170 8.25 -11.24 -11.61
CA ALA A 170 7.64 -9.98 -12.10
C ALA A 170 8.56 -9.28 -13.12
N GLY A 171 9.84 -9.13 -12.77
CA GLY A 171 10.83 -8.56 -13.70
C GLY A 171 10.97 -9.37 -15.00
N ARG A 172 11.04 -10.70 -14.91
CA ARG A 172 11.14 -11.58 -16.08
C ARG A 172 9.91 -11.46 -16.99
N LEU A 173 8.72 -11.39 -16.42
CA LEU A 173 7.48 -11.22 -17.19
C LEU A 173 7.44 -9.88 -17.92
N ALA A 174 7.87 -8.80 -17.30
CA ALA A 174 7.93 -7.48 -17.93
C ALA A 174 8.86 -7.48 -19.17
N ALA A 175 10.04 -8.09 -19.06
CA ALA A 175 10.97 -8.17 -20.18
C ALA A 175 10.39 -9.01 -21.34
N ARG A 176 9.83 -10.18 -21.03
CA ARG A 176 9.18 -11.05 -22.03
C ARG A 176 8.04 -10.34 -22.73
N HIS A 177 7.19 -9.66 -21.99
CA HIS A 177 6.03 -8.93 -22.55
C HIS A 177 6.44 -7.87 -23.59
N LEU A 178 7.54 -7.13 -23.34
CA LEU A 178 8.08 -6.19 -24.32
C LEU A 178 8.67 -6.91 -25.54
N HIS A 179 9.38 -8.03 -25.35
CA HIS A 179 9.91 -8.81 -26.47
C HIS A 179 8.81 -9.43 -27.33
N ASP A 180 7.76 -9.96 -26.70
CA ASP A 180 6.59 -10.53 -27.40
C ASP A 180 5.84 -9.44 -28.19
N ALA A 181 5.95 -8.18 -27.79
CA ALA A 181 5.45 -7.02 -28.52
C ALA A 181 6.40 -6.52 -29.64
N GLY A 182 7.57 -7.16 -29.83
CA GLY A 182 8.51 -6.87 -30.89
C GLY A 182 9.67 -5.93 -30.54
N HIS A 183 9.86 -5.62 -29.25
CA HIS A 183 10.94 -4.74 -28.81
C HIS A 183 12.23 -5.54 -28.52
N GLU A 184 13.24 -5.40 -29.35
CA GLU A 184 14.53 -6.10 -29.17
C GLU A 184 15.51 -5.35 -28.25
N ARG A 185 15.41 -4.01 -28.18
CA ARG A 185 16.31 -3.13 -27.42
C ARG A 185 15.52 -2.44 -26.33
N LEU A 186 15.84 -2.75 -25.05
CA LEU A 186 15.04 -2.35 -23.91
C LEU A 186 15.74 -1.31 -23.03
N ILE A 187 14.96 -0.38 -22.53
CA ILE A 187 15.37 0.55 -21.48
C ILE A 187 14.71 0.13 -20.17
N TYR A 188 15.45 0.13 -19.06
CA TYR A 188 14.93 -0.03 -17.73
C TYR A 188 15.10 1.26 -16.92
N LEU A 189 14.00 1.89 -16.57
CA LEU A 189 13.97 3.04 -15.65
C LEU A 189 14.07 2.49 -14.23
N ARG A 190 15.28 2.62 -13.64
CA ARG A 190 15.59 2.04 -12.34
C ARG A 190 15.37 3.01 -11.19
N ASP A 191 14.95 2.49 -10.04
CA ASP A 191 15.02 3.21 -8.77
C ASP A 191 16.48 3.41 -8.34
N CYS A 192 16.72 4.39 -7.49
CA CYS A 192 18.02 4.67 -6.87
C CYS A 192 18.02 4.31 -5.37
N GLY A 193 16.92 3.82 -4.83
CA GLY A 193 16.76 3.39 -3.45
C GLY A 193 17.30 1.98 -3.18
N LEU A 194 17.17 1.55 -1.93
CA LEU A 194 17.66 0.25 -1.44
C LEU A 194 16.53 -0.79 -1.29
N VAL A 195 15.36 -0.58 -1.92
CA VAL A 195 14.21 -1.47 -1.77
C VAL A 195 14.49 -2.83 -2.41
N ALA A 196 14.58 -3.86 -1.57
CA ALA A 196 15.01 -5.20 -1.97
C ALA A 196 14.10 -5.81 -3.05
N GLY A 197 12.78 -5.63 -2.98
CA GLY A 197 11.82 -6.11 -3.97
C GLY A 197 12.05 -5.47 -5.34
N ILE A 198 12.27 -4.15 -5.38
CA ILE A 198 12.56 -3.42 -6.63
C ILE A 198 13.87 -3.92 -7.26
N GLU A 199 14.87 -4.25 -6.44
CA GLU A 199 16.14 -4.80 -6.94
C GLU A 199 15.96 -6.23 -7.49
N GLN A 200 15.14 -7.08 -6.87
CA GLN A 200 14.80 -8.40 -7.40
C GLN A 200 14.04 -8.28 -8.72
N ARG A 201 13.10 -7.36 -8.83
CA ARG A 201 12.35 -7.02 -10.06
C ARG A 201 13.32 -6.59 -11.18
N ARG A 202 14.24 -5.69 -10.88
CA ARG A 202 15.31 -5.26 -11.82
C ARG A 202 16.18 -6.43 -12.27
N LYS A 203 16.62 -7.27 -11.33
CA LYS A 203 17.44 -8.46 -11.62
C LYS A 203 16.72 -9.41 -12.57
N GLY A 204 15.47 -9.76 -12.28
CA GLY A 204 14.65 -10.62 -13.13
C GLY A 204 14.46 -10.04 -14.54
N PHE A 205 14.22 -8.73 -14.65
CA PHE A 205 14.12 -8.05 -15.93
C PHE A 205 15.41 -8.16 -16.75
N LEU A 206 16.56 -7.84 -16.15
CA LEU A 206 17.85 -7.89 -16.82
C LEU A 206 18.25 -9.31 -17.24
N GLU A 207 17.95 -10.32 -16.42
CA GLU A 207 18.20 -11.73 -16.75
C GLU A 207 17.42 -12.18 -17.99
N ALA A 208 16.14 -11.85 -18.06
CA ALA A 208 15.31 -12.22 -19.20
C ALA A 208 15.63 -11.41 -20.46
N ALA A 209 15.80 -10.10 -20.32
CA ALA A 209 16.03 -9.20 -21.45
C ALA A 209 17.37 -9.46 -22.15
N LYS A 210 18.44 -9.79 -21.43
CA LYS A 210 19.77 -10.09 -22.01
C LYS A 210 19.78 -11.30 -22.95
N GLN A 211 18.78 -12.17 -22.87
CA GLN A 211 18.66 -13.33 -23.78
C GLN A 211 18.24 -12.92 -25.20
N HIS A 212 17.66 -11.73 -25.36
CA HIS A 212 17.07 -11.26 -26.61
C HIS A 212 17.77 -10.01 -27.18
N GLY A 213 18.41 -9.21 -26.36
CA GLY A 213 19.03 -7.98 -26.82
C GLY A 213 19.68 -7.13 -25.73
N PRO A 214 20.20 -5.94 -26.09
CA PRO A 214 20.83 -5.05 -25.14
C PRO A 214 19.79 -4.34 -24.27
N VAL A 215 20.18 -4.10 -23.00
CA VAL A 215 19.40 -3.32 -22.05
C VAL A 215 20.19 -2.12 -21.58
N HIS A 216 19.60 -0.94 -21.71
CA HIS A 216 20.13 0.30 -21.12
C HIS A 216 19.37 0.65 -19.84
N GLN A 217 20.09 1.11 -18.80
CA GLN A 217 19.47 1.47 -17.53
C GLN A 217 19.59 2.97 -17.29
N ILE A 218 18.45 3.63 -16.99
CA ILE A 218 18.39 5.04 -16.67
C ILE A 218 17.94 5.21 -15.23
N PRO A 219 18.66 5.96 -14.38
CA PRO A 219 18.19 6.33 -13.04
C PRO A 219 16.95 7.23 -13.14
N ALA A 220 15.84 6.82 -12.53
CA ALA A 220 14.54 7.47 -12.68
C ALA A 220 13.84 7.84 -11.36
N ALA A 221 14.46 7.57 -10.20
CA ALA A 221 13.88 7.87 -8.89
C ALA A 221 13.52 9.36 -8.67
N ALA A 222 14.09 10.24 -9.46
CA ALA A 222 13.87 11.69 -9.35
C ALA A 222 12.72 12.22 -10.23
N LEU A 223 11.97 11.33 -10.90
CA LEU A 223 10.87 11.76 -11.78
C LEU A 223 9.70 12.42 -11.01
N ASP A 224 9.57 12.14 -9.71
CA ASP A 224 8.44 12.65 -8.92
C ASP A 224 8.57 14.11 -8.48
N SER A 225 9.76 14.71 -8.50
CA SER A 225 9.98 15.98 -7.77
C SER A 225 10.33 17.22 -8.62
N HIS A 226 10.93 17.06 -9.80
CA HIS A 226 11.43 18.21 -10.56
C HIS A 226 11.24 18.08 -12.07
N LEU A 227 10.60 19.07 -12.70
CA LEU A 227 10.34 19.15 -14.14
C LEU A 227 11.60 18.91 -14.98
N GLU A 228 12.72 19.53 -14.63
CA GLU A 228 13.98 19.37 -15.36
C GLU A 228 14.52 17.94 -15.33
N LYS A 229 14.35 17.22 -14.23
CA LYS A 229 14.76 15.82 -14.15
C LYS A 229 13.87 14.92 -15.01
N ARG A 230 12.56 15.19 -15.07
CA ARG A 230 11.63 14.49 -15.97
C ARG A 230 12.05 14.67 -17.43
N ARG A 231 12.32 15.91 -17.83
CA ARG A 231 12.81 16.24 -19.18
C ARG A 231 14.15 15.58 -19.49
N ALA A 232 15.08 15.55 -18.54
CA ALA A 232 16.38 14.90 -18.74
C ALA A 232 16.23 13.39 -19.03
N VAL A 233 15.37 12.68 -18.30
CA VAL A 233 15.07 11.27 -18.57
C VAL A 233 14.39 11.09 -19.92
N ALA A 234 13.42 11.94 -20.27
CA ALA A 234 12.76 11.90 -21.58
C ALA A 234 13.75 12.11 -22.73
N ARG A 235 14.63 13.12 -22.63
CA ARG A 235 15.67 13.39 -23.65
C ARG A 235 16.65 12.24 -23.80
N GLU A 236 17.02 11.58 -22.71
CA GLU A 236 17.91 10.40 -22.76
C GLU A 236 17.22 9.20 -23.44
N ILE A 237 15.94 8.95 -23.16
CA ILE A 237 15.15 7.93 -23.86
C ILE A 237 15.09 8.25 -25.36
N LEU A 238 14.78 9.50 -25.74
CA LEU A 238 14.73 9.95 -27.13
C LEU A 238 16.07 9.83 -27.84
N ARG A 239 17.18 10.15 -27.16
CA ARG A 239 18.53 9.98 -27.68
C ARG A 239 18.84 8.50 -27.98
N LEU A 240 18.57 7.62 -27.01
CA LEU A 240 18.78 6.18 -27.16
C LEU A 240 17.92 5.59 -28.29
N HIS A 241 16.68 6.05 -28.42
CA HIS A 241 15.81 5.66 -29.53
C HIS A 241 16.42 6.05 -30.88
N ARG A 242 16.77 7.34 -31.06
CA ARG A 242 17.26 7.88 -32.35
C ARG A 242 18.63 7.33 -32.74
N GLU A 243 19.56 7.23 -31.80
CA GLU A 243 20.94 6.83 -32.07
C GLU A 243 21.16 5.31 -32.07
N GLN A 244 20.37 4.59 -31.28
CA GLN A 244 20.65 3.18 -31.00
C GLN A 244 19.44 2.27 -31.18
N GLY A 245 18.26 2.80 -31.53
CA GLY A 245 17.06 1.98 -31.84
C GLY A 245 16.39 1.33 -30.61
N TYR A 246 16.52 1.88 -29.42
CA TYR A 246 15.77 1.40 -28.25
C TYR A 246 14.30 1.78 -28.38
N THR A 247 13.40 0.81 -28.17
CA THR A 247 11.95 1.01 -28.38
C THR A 247 11.09 0.53 -27.21
N GLY A 248 11.53 -0.42 -26.41
CA GLY A 248 10.78 -0.91 -25.27
C GLY A 248 11.28 -0.28 -23.96
N VAL A 249 10.39 0.23 -23.12
CA VAL A 249 10.70 0.88 -21.84
C VAL A 249 9.97 0.19 -20.70
N ALA A 250 10.69 -0.37 -19.75
CA ALA A 250 10.16 -0.82 -18.48
C ALA A 250 10.52 0.17 -17.39
N ALA A 251 9.57 0.54 -16.54
CA ALA A 251 9.82 1.36 -15.36
C ALA A 251 9.61 0.54 -14.09
N PHE A 252 10.35 0.82 -13.02
CA PHE A 252 10.25 0.07 -11.77
C PHE A 252 8.87 0.15 -11.09
N CYS A 253 8.01 1.11 -11.48
CA CYS A 253 6.59 1.18 -11.10
C CYS A 253 5.78 1.99 -12.12
N ASP A 254 4.46 1.85 -12.10
CA ASP A 254 3.54 2.51 -13.04
C ASP A 254 3.57 4.03 -12.93
N ALA A 255 3.71 4.59 -11.72
CA ALA A 255 3.78 6.03 -11.52
C ALA A 255 4.96 6.65 -12.29
N VAL A 256 6.11 5.97 -12.27
CA VAL A 256 7.31 6.39 -13.02
C VAL A 256 7.12 6.20 -14.52
N ALA A 257 6.53 5.08 -14.96
CA ALA A 257 6.22 4.86 -16.37
C ALA A 257 5.33 5.97 -16.92
N ARG A 258 4.25 6.28 -16.22
CA ARG A 258 3.31 7.35 -16.61
C ARG A 258 3.97 8.71 -16.69
N THR A 259 4.79 9.05 -15.70
CA THR A 259 5.54 10.31 -15.68
C THR A 259 6.52 10.39 -16.84
N ALA A 260 7.19 9.31 -17.19
CA ALA A 260 8.09 9.25 -18.34
C ALA A 260 7.33 9.42 -19.67
N ILE A 261 6.18 8.76 -19.84
CA ILE A 261 5.33 8.92 -21.04
C ILE A 261 4.87 10.37 -21.19
N MET A 262 4.42 11.02 -20.11
CA MET A 262 4.00 12.43 -20.17
C MET A 262 5.14 13.34 -20.58
N ALA A 263 6.32 13.18 -19.98
CA ALA A 263 7.49 13.98 -20.34
C ALA A 263 7.96 13.75 -21.80
N LEU A 264 7.89 12.52 -22.29
CA LEU A 264 8.19 12.21 -23.69
C LEU A 264 7.19 12.84 -24.66
N ARG A 265 5.90 12.83 -24.34
CA ARG A 265 4.87 13.49 -25.16
C ARG A 265 5.01 15.01 -25.22
N GLU A 266 5.54 15.62 -24.16
CA GLU A 266 5.87 17.06 -24.15
C GLU A 266 7.09 17.39 -25.02
N GLU A 267 8.11 16.53 -25.06
CA GLU A 267 9.35 16.75 -25.80
C GLU A 267 9.24 16.33 -27.30
N ASP A 268 8.65 15.14 -27.57
CA ASP A 268 8.47 14.60 -28.93
C ASP A 268 7.29 13.62 -28.98
N PRO A 269 6.05 14.09 -29.25
CA PRO A 269 4.86 13.24 -29.28
C PRO A 269 4.92 12.11 -30.32
N GLN A 270 5.58 12.35 -31.47
CA GLN A 270 5.65 11.38 -32.56
C GLN A 270 6.54 10.20 -32.19
N THR A 271 7.69 10.45 -31.59
CA THR A 271 8.58 9.39 -31.08
C THR A 271 7.95 8.70 -29.87
N ALA A 272 7.29 9.43 -28.96
CA ALA A 272 6.61 8.86 -27.81
C ALA A 272 5.56 7.79 -28.19
N ALA A 273 4.86 7.96 -29.31
CA ALA A 273 3.87 7.01 -29.83
C ALA A 273 4.50 5.71 -30.37
N ARG A 274 5.79 5.70 -30.67
CA ARG A 274 6.54 4.54 -31.18
C ARG A 274 7.23 3.73 -30.10
N LEU A 275 7.15 4.15 -28.85
CA LEU A 275 7.78 3.47 -27.72
C LEU A 275 6.76 2.61 -26.97
N GLY A 276 7.13 1.37 -26.70
CA GLY A 276 6.35 0.47 -25.86
C GLY A 276 6.69 0.64 -24.38
N PHE A 277 5.68 0.59 -23.50
CA PHE A 277 5.85 0.79 -22.06
C PHE A 277 5.23 -0.34 -21.24
N ILE A 278 5.92 -0.70 -20.16
CA ILE A 278 5.38 -1.54 -19.08
C ILE A 278 5.85 -1.02 -17.73
N GLY A 279 4.96 -1.08 -16.74
CA GLY A 279 5.25 -0.79 -15.35
C GLY A 279 4.97 -1.98 -14.43
N PHE A 280 4.78 -1.66 -13.15
CA PHE A 280 4.41 -2.60 -12.09
C PHE A 280 3.44 -1.89 -11.16
N ASP A 281 2.68 -2.66 -10.37
CA ASP A 281 1.73 -2.23 -9.33
C ASP A 281 0.26 -2.20 -9.80
N ASP A 282 -0.04 -2.13 -11.09
CA ASP A 282 -1.38 -2.09 -11.67
C ASP A 282 -2.29 -0.98 -11.08
N ILE A 283 -1.74 0.23 -10.94
CA ILE A 283 -2.48 1.38 -10.37
C ILE A 283 -3.69 1.78 -11.22
N ASP A 284 -3.75 1.42 -12.51
CA ASP A 284 -4.90 1.65 -13.38
C ASP A 284 -6.13 0.82 -13.01
N SER A 285 -5.97 -0.24 -12.20
CA SER A 285 -7.09 -1.06 -11.71
C SER A 285 -8.01 -0.30 -10.76
N ILE A 286 -7.47 0.66 -10.01
CA ILE A 286 -8.23 1.46 -9.03
C ILE A 286 -8.37 2.93 -9.43
N ALA A 287 -7.44 3.45 -10.22
CA ALA A 287 -7.42 4.84 -10.69
C ALA A 287 -7.21 4.87 -12.21
N PRO A 288 -8.24 4.55 -13.01
CA PRO A 288 -8.15 4.54 -14.47
C PRO A 288 -7.62 5.86 -15.01
N SER A 289 -6.69 5.79 -15.95
CA SER A 289 -6.02 6.94 -16.54
C SER A 289 -6.34 7.04 -18.03
N PRO A 290 -6.36 8.26 -18.61
CA PRO A 290 -6.36 8.43 -20.06
C PRO A 290 -5.11 7.83 -20.75
N LEU A 291 -4.09 7.48 -19.98
CA LEU A 291 -2.88 6.80 -20.42
C LEU A 291 -2.76 5.45 -19.69
N PRO A 292 -3.54 4.44 -20.10
CA PRO A 292 -3.45 3.12 -19.48
C PRO A 292 -2.10 2.48 -19.81
N ILE A 293 -1.47 1.84 -18.80
CA ILE A 293 -0.14 1.26 -18.92
C ILE A 293 -0.23 -0.26 -18.73
N CYS A 294 0.47 -1.03 -19.58
CA CYS A 294 0.73 -2.45 -19.31
C CYS A 294 1.48 -2.55 -17.98
N SER A 295 1.06 -3.44 -17.13
CA SER A 295 1.63 -3.56 -15.79
C SER A 295 1.76 -5.01 -15.36
N VAL A 296 2.77 -5.30 -14.56
CA VAL A 296 2.86 -6.58 -13.84
C VAL A 296 2.23 -6.38 -12.46
N ARG A 297 1.34 -7.29 -12.08
CA ARG A 297 0.59 -7.22 -10.82
C ARG A 297 0.62 -8.54 -10.06
N ALA A 298 0.36 -8.46 -8.77
CA ALA A 298 -0.08 -9.56 -7.93
C ALA A 298 -1.55 -9.38 -7.56
N ASP A 299 -2.16 -10.38 -6.92
CA ASP A 299 -3.46 -10.21 -6.26
C ASP A 299 -3.28 -9.45 -4.94
N TYR A 300 -3.23 -8.12 -5.03
CA TYR A 300 -3.04 -7.25 -3.86
C TYR A 300 -4.19 -7.36 -2.86
N SER A 301 -5.42 -7.66 -3.31
CA SER A 301 -6.56 -7.90 -2.42
C SER A 301 -6.33 -9.12 -1.54
N ALA A 302 -5.93 -10.25 -2.15
CA ALA A 302 -5.61 -11.46 -1.41
C ALA A 302 -4.38 -11.29 -0.50
N MET A 303 -3.34 -10.58 -0.96
CA MET A 303 -2.17 -10.25 -0.15
C MET A 303 -2.54 -9.45 1.11
N CYS A 304 -3.34 -8.40 0.96
CA CYS A 304 -3.76 -7.56 2.08
C CYS A 304 -4.68 -8.31 3.04
N ARG A 305 -5.59 -9.15 2.53
CA ARG A 305 -6.43 -10.04 3.33
C ARG A 305 -5.57 -10.99 4.16
N ARG A 306 -4.55 -11.62 3.55
CA ARG A 306 -3.64 -12.52 4.26
C ARG A 306 -2.85 -11.80 5.36
N ALA A 307 -2.38 -10.57 5.11
CA ALA A 307 -1.70 -9.77 6.12
C ALA A 307 -2.60 -9.46 7.33
N VAL A 308 -3.87 -9.11 7.09
CA VAL A 308 -4.86 -8.88 8.16
C VAL A 308 -5.12 -10.18 8.93
N GLU A 309 -5.27 -11.31 8.25
CA GLU A 309 -5.45 -12.64 8.89
C GLU A 309 -4.28 -12.98 9.81
N MET A 310 -3.03 -12.82 9.35
CA MET A 310 -1.83 -13.07 10.16
C MET A 310 -1.81 -12.22 11.45
N ILE A 311 -2.29 -10.97 11.40
CA ILE A 311 -2.42 -10.12 12.58
C ILE A 311 -3.47 -10.68 13.54
N LEU A 312 -4.65 -11.07 13.02
CA LEU A 312 -5.77 -11.50 13.82
C LEU A 312 -5.53 -12.89 14.44
N ASP A 313 -4.86 -13.77 13.72
CA ASP A 313 -4.47 -15.10 14.20
C ASP A 313 -3.32 -15.05 15.22
N LYS A 314 -2.79 -13.84 15.51
CA LYS A 314 -1.71 -13.60 16.48
C LYS A 314 -0.48 -14.48 16.27
N VAL A 315 -0.15 -14.75 15.03
CA VAL A 315 0.93 -15.69 14.63
C VAL A 315 2.27 -15.39 15.31
N ASN A 316 2.52 -14.15 15.72
CA ASN A 316 3.75 -13.75 16.41
C ASN A 316 3.74 -13.97 17.93
N LEU A 317 2.56 -14.09 18.58
CA LEU A 317 2.46 -14.13 20.05
C LEU A 317 2.43 -15.55 20.62
N ASP A 318 2.03 -16.55 19.82
CA ASP A 318 1.83 -17.92 20.30
C ASP A 318 3.07 -18.83 20.15
N GLY A 319 4.27 -18.23 19.92
CA GLY A 319 5.52 -18.98 19.80
C GLY A 319 5.63 -19.82 18.52
N GLY A 320 4.75 -19.61 17.56
CA GLY A 320 4.82 -20.23 16.23
C GLY A 320 5.99 -19.70 15.41
N SER A 321 6.45 -20.50 14.45
CA SER A 321 7.44 -20.01 13.47
C SER A 321 6.81 -18.93 12.59
N PRO A 322 7.52 -17.83 12.30
CA PRO A 322 7.04 -16.81 11.38
C PRO A 322 6.63 -17.40 10.03
N GLU A 323 5.53 -16.91 9.49
CA GLU A 323 4.98 -17.36 8.22
C GLU A 323 5.34 -16.38 7.10
N ARG A 324 5.66 -16.94 5.92
CA ARG A 324 6.01 -16.17 4.73
C ARG A 324 5.13 -16.61 3.57
N THR A 325 4.30 -15.70 3.06
CA THR A 325 3.43 -15.95 1.91
C THR A 325 3.88 -15.10 0.72
N VAL A 326 4.19 -15.76 -0.39
CA VAL A 326 4.60 -15.11 -1.65
C VAL A 326 3.56 -15.42 -2.72
N PHE A 327 2.93 -14.38 -3.24
CA PHE A 327 1.90 -14.48 -4.26
C PHE A 327 2.50 -14.51 -5.67
N PRO A 328 1.89 -15.25 -6.60
CA PRO A 328 2.27 -15.21 -8.02
C PRO A 328 1.95 -13.84 -8.64
N VAL A 329 2.57 -13.58 -9.77
CA VAL A 329 2.40 -12.35 -10.54
C VAL A 329 1.97 -12.65 -11.97
N GLU A 330 1.27 -11.70 -12.57
CA GLU A 330 0.80 -11.78 -13.94
C GLU A 330 0.93 -10.44 -14.67
N VAL A 331 0.89 -10.47 -16.00
CA VAL A 331 0.89 -9.25 -16.83
C VAL A 331 -0.55 -8.83 -17.15
N CYS A 332 -0.87 -7.58 -16.86
CA CYS A 332 -2.08 -6.91 -17.32
C CYS A 332 -1.73 -6.05 -18.55
N CYS A 333 -2.05 -6.55 -19.75
CA CYS A 333 -1.80 -5.83 -20.98
C CYS A 333 -2.89 -4.80 -21.27
N ARG A 334 -2.49 -3.54 -21.52
CA ARG A 334 -3.36 -2.41 -21.90
C ARG A 334 -2.93 -1.76 -23.21
N ASN A 335 -2.16 -2.48 -24.03
CA ASN A 335 -1.62 -2.07 -25.33
C ASN A 335 -0.56 -0.97 -25.28
N SER A 336 -0.16 -0.44 -24.13
CA SER A 336 0.96 0.51 -24.06
C SER A 336 2.33 -0.09 -24.42
N CYS A 337 2.42 -1.42 -24.56
CA CYS A 337 3.61 -2.13 -25.04
C CYS A 337 3.71 -2.17 -26.56
N ARG A 338 2.71 -1.71 -27.32
CA ARG A 338 2.73 -1.72 -28.79
C ARG A 338 3.17 -0.37 -29.31
N ALA A 339 4.00 -0.37 -30.35
CA ALA A 339 4.23 0.80 -31.17
C ALA A 339 3.01 0.97 -32.12
N ASP A 340 2.48 2.20 -32.21
CA ASP A 340 1.47 2.57 -33.18
C ASP A 340 2.08 2.65 -34.60
#